data_cf6a0605ab54e18e8abaa6891d05fe3d
#
_entry.id   cf6a0605ab54e18e8abaa6891d05fe3d
#
_cell.length_a   1.000
_cell.length_b   1.000
_cell.length_c   1.000
_cell.angle_alpha   90.00
_cell.angle_beta   90.00
_cell.angle_gamma   90.00
#
_symmetry.space_group_name_H-M   'P 1'
#
loop_
_entity.id
_entity.type
_entity.pdbx_description
1 polymer ?
#
loop_
_entity_poly.entity_id
_entity_poly.type
_entity_poly.pdbx_seq_one_letter_code
_entity_poly.pdbx_strand_id
1 'polypeptide(L)'
;KTLPHHDNLKSFGACFGVSGGYERPMWFALDGEKAEYEYSYNYQSWYPSAEYETNNTIKNVGLFDLTPFSKFEIKSEKAHSELQKICTANIKNEPGKCVYTHMLNPDGGIETDLTVVCLEKNHFRIISSAATRERDKFHIRKYLSKDIELRDITDNLCVFGLFGPKSRELIKTISKENFENN
;
A
#
# COMPACT_ATOMS: atom_id res chain seq x y z
N LYS A 1 -10.33 -9.25 9.62
CA LYS A 1 -8.95 -9.25 10.14
C LYS A 1 -8.60 -7.85 10.61
N THR A 2 -8.07 -7.71 11.83
CA THR A 2 -7.57 -6.43 12.36
C THR A 2 -6.12 -6.16 11.94
N LEU A 3 -5.75 -4.91 11.88
CA LEU A 3 -4.37 -4.48 11.61
C LEU A 3 -3.59 -4.35 12.93
N PRO A 4 -2.24 -4.40 12.91
CA PRO A 4 -1.43 -4.29 14.13
C PRO A 4 -1.66 -3.01 14.94
N HIS A 5 -2.06 -1.93 14.27
CA HIS A 5 -2.31 -0.61 14.88
C HIS A 5 -3.79 -0.34 15.21
N HIS A 6 -4.66 -1.34 15.10
CA HIS A 6 -6.11 -1.19 15.28
C HIS A 6 -6.47 -0.48 16.59
N ASP A 7 -5.95 -0.94 17.73
CA ASP A 7 -6.28 -0.36 19.03
C ASP A 7 -5.73 1.07 19.20
N ASN A 8 -4.55 1.35 18.66
CA ASN A 8 -4.00 2.70 18.64
C ASN A 8 -4.88 3.63 17.82
N LEU A 9 -5.27 3.23 16.60
CA LEU A 9 -6.14 4.02 15.74
C LEU A 9 -7.52 4.23 16.38
N LYS A 10 -8.05 3.21 17.06
CA LYS A 10 -9.29 3.32 17.82
C LYS A 10 -9.19 4.38 18.93
N SER A 11 -8.05 4.43 19.65
CA SER A 11 -7.83 5.44 20.69
C SER A 11 -7.73 6.87 20.16
N PHE A 12 -7.42 7.03 18.88
CA PHE A 12 -7.44 8.31 18.16
C PHE A 12 -8.81 8.65 17.53
N GLY A 13 -9.86 7.89 17.84
CA GLY A 13 -11.20 8.15 17.34
C GLY A 13 -11.48 7.58 15.95
N ALA A 14 -10.74 6.56 15.52
CA ALA A 14 -11.01 5.91 14.24
C ALA A 14 -12.37 5.21 14.22
N CYS A 15 -13.15 5.48 13.21
CA CYS A 15 -14.33 4.70 12.83
C CYS A 15 -13.91 3.66 11.78
N PHE A 16 -14.19 2.39 12.08
CA PHE A 16 -13.73 1.28 11.25
C PHE A 16 -14.81 0.79 10.28
N GLY A 17 -14.37 0.38 9.10
CA GLY A 17 -15.16 -0.34 8.12
C GLY A 17 -14.35 -1.51 7.55
N VAL A 18 -15.04 -2.48 6.93
CA VAL A 18 -14.40 -3.64 6.31
C VAL A 18 -14.11 -3.36 4.83
N SER A 19 -12.84 -3.45 4.45
CA SER A 19 -12.40 -3.33 3.06
C SER A 19 -11.25 -4.30 2.77
N GLY A 20 -11.38 -5.09 1.70
CA GLY A 20 -10.37 -6.09 1.33
C GLY A 20 -10.13 -7.18 2.39
N GLY A 21 -11.14 -7.49 3.22
CA GLY A 21 -11.04 -8.47 4.32
C GLY A 21 -10.39 -7.94 5.60
N TYR A 22 -10.05 -6.66 5.64
CA TYR A 22 -9.47 -5.99 6.82
C TYR A 22 -10.43 -4.96 7.40
N GLU A 23 -10.45 -4.84 8.74
CA GLU A 23 -10.99 -3.66 9.41
C GLU A 23 -10.00 -2.51 9.23
N ARG A 24 -10.45 -1.45 8.56
CA ARG A 24 -9.63 -0.29 8.23
C ARG A 24 -10.25 0.97 8.82
N PRO A 25 -9.43 1.93 9.29
CA PRO A 25 -9.94 3.25 9.64
C PRO A 25 -10.49 3.91 8.36
N MET A 26 -11.74 4.30 8.41
CA MET A 26 -12.42 4.95 7.28
C MET A 26 -12.44 6.47 7.44
N TRP A 27 -12.53 6.94 8.67
CA TRP A 27 -12.47 8.34 9.08
C TRP A 27 -12.22 8.42 10.59
N PHE A 28 -11.83 9.60 11.07
CA PHE A 28 -11.56 9.83 12.49
C PHE A 28 -12.53 10.88 13.02
N ALA A 29 -13.21 10.57 14.13
CA ALA A 29 -14.13 11.47 14.78
C ALA A 29 -13.41 12.73 15.29
N LEU A 30 -14.00 13.89 15.05
CA LEU A 30 -13.54 15.15 15.63
C LEU A 30 -13.90 15.20 17.12
N ASP A 31 -13.28 16.13 17.87
CA ASP A 31 -13.51 16.29 19.29
C ASP A 31 -15.01 16.45 19.60
N GLY A 32 -15.52 15.57 20.45
CA GLY A 32 -16.92 15.54 20.86
C GLY A 32 -17.85 14.72 19.95
N GLU A 33 -17.37 14.20 18.84
CA GLU A 33 -18.12 13.32 17.95
C GLU A 33 -17.95 11.85 18.34
N LYS A 34 -18.90 11.01 17.91
CA LYS A 34 -18.81 9.56 18.06
C LYS A 34 -18.19 8.94 16.80
N ALA A 35 -17.25 8.02 16.99
CA ALA A 35 -16.65 7.24 15.90
C ALA A 35 -17.59 6.11 15.43
N GLU A 36 -18.80 6.45 15.04
CA GLU A 36 -19.86 5.53 14.63
C GLU A 36 -20.53 6.02 13.34
N TYR A 37 -20.95 5.08 12.47
CA TYR A 37 -21.72 5.43 11.28
C TYR A 37 -23.18 5.66 11.64
N GLU A 38 -23.68 6.85 11.28
CA GLU A 38 -25.11 7.15 11.19
C GLU A 38 -25.51 7.15 9.72
N TYR A 39 -26.14 6.07 9.29
CA TYR A 39 -26.51 5.93 7.87
C TYR A 39 -27.68 6.84 7.49
N SER A 40 -27.52 7.60 6.43
CA SER A 40 -28.53 8.51 5.90
C SER A 40 -28.52 8.50 4.37
N TYR A 41 -29.69 8.71 3.78
CA TYR A 41 -29.81 8.99 2.34
C TYR A 41 -29.49 10.46 1.99
N ASN A 42 -29.36 11.32 3.01
CA ASN A 42 -29.01 12.73 2.87
C ASN A 42 -27.52 12.96 3.17
N TYR A 43 -27.23 13.99 3.94
CA TYR A 43 -25.87 14.31 4.36
C TYR A 43 -25.34 13.26 5.35
N GLN A 44 -24.15 12.76 5.11
CA GLN A 44 -23.53 11.72 5.93
C GLN A 44 -22.85 12.33 7.17
N SER A 45 -23.02 11.70 8.33
CA SER A 45 -22.46 12.18 9.62
C SER A 45 -20.93 12.30 9.59
N TRP A 46 -20.24 11.43 8.86
CA TRP A 46 -18.79 11.41 8.75
C TRP A 46 -18.20 12.48 7.81
N TYR A 47 -19.04 13.20 7.04
CA TYR A 47 -18.55 14.14 6.02
C TYR A 47 -17.70 15.29 6.61
N PRO A 48 -18.04 15.94 7.74
CA PRO A 48 -17.20 16.99 8.33
C PRO A 48 -15.81 16.49 8.70
N SER A 49 -15.72 15.28 9.28
CA SER A 49 -14.45 14.64 9.62
C SER A 49 -13.60 14.36 8.38
N ALA A 50 -14.19 13.76 7.34
CA ALA A 50 -13.49 13.47 6.07
C ALA A 50 -13.06 14.77 5.36
N GLU A 51 -13.86 15.82 5.40
CA GLU A 51 -13.50 17.14 4.86
C GLU A 51 -12.30 17.75 5.62
N TYR A 52 -12.32 17.68 6.95
CA TYR A 52 -11.22 18.15 7.79
C TYR A 52 -9.91 17.39 7.46
N GLU A 53 -9.95 16.06 7.43
CA GLU A 53 -8.79 15.20 7.11
C GLU A 53 -8.23 15.51 5.72
N THR A 54 -9.13 15.66 4.73
CA THR A 54 -8.75 15.98 3.34
C THR A 54 -8.08 17.35 3.27
N ASN A 55 -8.69 18.37 3.87
CA ASN A 55 -8.14 19.73 3.90
C ASN A 55 -6.81 19.79 4.64
N ASN A 56 -6.66 19.03 5.75
CA ASN A 56 -5.40 18.96 6.47
C ASN A 56 -4.31 18.28 5.63
N THR A 57 -4.65 17.18 4.94
CA THR A 57 -3.69 16.49 4.07
C THR A 57 -3.22 17.38 2.93
N ILE A 58 -4.13 18.13 2.28
CA ILE A 58 -3.79 19.04 1.18
C ILE A 58 -2.90 20.20 1.64
N LYS A 59 -3.15 20.74 2.83
CA LYS A 59 -2.45 21.93 3.35
C LYS A 59 -1.20 21.60 4.19
N ASN A 60 -1.18 20.44 4.80
CA ASN A 60 -0.15 20.03 5.76
C ASN A 60 0.36 18.61 5.47
N VAL A 61 -0.15 17.64 6.23
CA VAL A 61 0.25 16.23 6.15
C VAL A 61 -0.86 15.31 6.64
N GLY A 62 -1.03 14.17 5.97
CA GLY A 62 -1.89 13.06 6.39
C GLY A 62 -1.09 11.76 6.46
N LEU A 63 -1.36 10.96 7.48
CA LEU A 63 -0.81 9.62 7.65
C LEU A 63 -1.90 8.58 7.34
N PHE A 64 -1.61 7.67 6.41
CA PHE A 64 -2.55 6.64 5.96
C PHE A 64 -2.01 5.25 6.26
N ASP A 65 -2.80 4.40 6.92
CA ASP A 65 -2.45 2.99 7.10
C ASP A 65 -2.73 2.20 5.81
N LEU A 66 -1.67 1.87 5.10
CA LEU A 66 -1.66 1.08 3.87
C LEU A 66 -1.19 -0.36 4.10
N THR A 67 -1.10 -0.79 5.35
CA THR A 67 -0.67 -2.14 5.76
C THR A 67 -1.40 -3.28 5.06
N PRO A 68 -2.70 -3.18 4.68
CA PRO A 68 -3.38 -4.22 3.93
C PRO A 68 -2.82 -4.54 2.55
N PHE A 69 -2.08 -3.64 1.91
CA PHE A 69 -1.48 -3.94 0.62
C PHE A 69 -0.68 -5.24 0.66
N SER A 70 -0.83 -6.06 -0.38
CA SER A 70 -0.10 -7.31 -0.53
C SER A 70 1.38 -7.02 -0.80
N LYS A 71 2.25 -7.78 -0.17
CA LYS A 71 3.70 -7.64 -0.31
C LYS A 71 4.31 -9.00 -0.59
N PHE A 72 4.90 -9.14 -1.77
CA PHE A 72 5.61 -10.34 -2.17
C PHE A 72 7.08 -10.04 -2.39
N GLU A 73 7.95 -11.00 -2.17
CA GLU A 73 9.37 -10.89 -2.46
C GLU A 73 9.86 -12.01 -3.35
N ILE A 74 10.81 -11.64 -4.21
CA ILE A 74 11.53 -12.53 -5.10
C ILE A 74 13.02 -12.18 -5.00
N LYS A 75 13.84 -13.18 -4.69
CA LYS A 75 15.30 -13.04 -4.68
C LYS A 75 15.95 -14.18 -5.47
N SER A 76 16.56 -13.85 -6.59
CA SER A 76 17.24 -14.83 -7.47
C SER A 76 18.03 -14.08 -8.53
N GLU A 77 19.15 -14.65 -9.01
CA GLU A 77 19.89 -14.11 -10.15
C GLU A 77 19.03 -13.89 -11.40
N LYS A 78 17.94 -14.66 -11.54
CA LYS A 78 16.97 -14.55 -12.63
C LYS A 78 15.81 -13.58 -12.32
N ALA A 79 15.70 -13.05 -11.10
CA ALA A 79 14.49 -12.31 -10.65
C ALA A 79 14.17 -11.13 -11.57
N HIS A 80 15.17 -10.34 -11.96
CA HIS A 80 14.97 -9.21 -12.88
C HIS A 80 14.42 -9.67 -14.24
N SER A 81 15.05 -10.65 -14.88
CA SER A 81 14.63 -11.14 -16.20
C SER A 81 13.26 -11.80 -16.17
N GLU A 82 12.90 -12.46 -15.08
CA GLU A 82 11.58 -13.09 -14.92
C GLU A 82 10.49 -12.03 -14.70
N LEU A 83 10.74 -11.03 -13.85
CA LEU A 83 9.81 -9.91 -13.67
C LEU A 83 9.60 -9.13 -14.97
N GLN A 84 10.68 -8.92 -15.74
CA GLN A 84 10.58 -8.22 -17.02
C GLN A 84 9.70 -8.94 -18.06
N LYS A 85 9.54 -10.26 -17.96
CA LYS A 85 8.64 -11.02 -18.85
C LYS A 85 7.16 -10.80 -18.53
N ILE A 86 6.82 -10.56 -17.26
CA ILE A 86 5.44 -10.49 -16.79
C ILE A 86 4.95 -9.06 -16.55
N CYS A 87 5.86 -8.09 -16.46
CA CYS A 87 5.56 -6.68 -16.28
C CYS A 87 5.59 -5.91 -17.60
N THR A 88 4.68 -4.98 -17.79
CA THR A 88 4.62 -4.14 -19.01
C THR A 88 5.64 -3.03 -19.02
N ALA A 89 6.05 -2.53 -17.85
CA ALA A 89 7.06 -1.49 -17.74
C ALA A 89 8.49 -2.07 -17.68
N ASN A 90 9.47 -1.24 -17.98
CA ASN A 90 10.88 -1.60 -17.85
C ASN A 90 11.29 -1.59 -16.37
N ILE A 91 11.42 -2.79 -15.78
CA ILE A 91 11.81 -2.97 -14.39
C ILE A 91 13.28 -2.60 -14.21
N LYS A 92 13.57 -1.77 -13.22
CA LYS A 92 14.92 -1.32 -12.89
C LYS A 92 15.58 -2.28 -11.89
N ASN A 93 16.81 -2.71 -12.19
CA ASN A 93 17.62 -3.58 -11.31
C ASN A 93 18.69 -2.79 -10.53
N GLU A 94 18.29 -1.62 -10.06
CA GLU A 94 19.13 -0.72 -9.27
C GLU A 94 18.46 -0.54 -7.89
N PRO A 95 19.19 -0.73 -6.79
CA PRO A 95 18.64 -0.55 -5.43
C PRO A 95 17.97 0.80 -5.24
N GLY A 96 16.79 0.79 -4.60
CA GLY A 96 15.99 1.98 -4.34
C GLY A 96 15.06 2.41 -5.47
N LYS A 97 15.18 1.83 -6.68
CA LYS A 97 14.26 2.16 -7.79
C LYS A 97 12.90 1.50 -7.60
N CYS A 98 11.86 2.30 -7.82
CA CYS A 98 10.46 1.89 -7.80
C CYS A 98 9.86 2.04 -9.20
N VAL A 99 9.12 1.04 -9.66
CA VAL A 99 8.45 1.05 -10.96
C VAL A 99 6.99 0.65 -10.77
N TYR A 100 6.07 1.56 -11.09
CA TYR A 100 4.65 1.22 -11.21
C TYR A 100 4.42 0.56 -12.56
N THR A 101 3.70 -0.56 -12.58
CA THR A 101 3.54 -1.40 -13.77
C THR A 101 2.24 -2.18 -13.72
N HIS A 102 1.87 -2.77 -14.86
CA HIS A 102 0.78 -3.73 -14.99
C HIS A 102 1.32 -5.11 -15.32
N MET A 103 0.58 -6.14 -14.90
CA MET A 103 0.71 -7.49 -15.44
C MET A 103 -0.53 -7.79 -16.27
N LEU A 104 -0.33 -8.40 -17.44
CA LEU A 104 -1.40 -8.69 -18.39
C LEU A 104 -1.68 -10.18 -18.44
N ASN A 105 -2.91 -10.51 -18.82
CA ASN A 105 -3.26 -11.86 -19.25
C ASN A 105 -2.84 -12.12 -20.72
N PRO A 106 -2.96 -13.36 -21.22
CA PRO A 106 -2.58 -13.69 -22.61
C PRO A 106 -3.36 -12.92 -23.68
N ASP A 107 -4.56 -12.42 -23.37
CA ASP A 107 -5.40 -11.65 -24.27
C ASP A 107 -5.11 -10.15 -24.23
N GLY A 108 -4.11 -9.72 -23.44
CA GLY A 108 -3.71 -8.33 -23.27
C GLY A 108 -4.55 -7.54 -22.26
N GLY A 109 -5.48 -8.18 -21.54
CA GLY A 109 -6.26 -7.56 -20.46
C GLY A 109 -5.40 -7.38 -19.20
N ILE A 110 -5.66 -6.30 -18.45
CA ILE A 110 -4.98 -6.02 -17.19
C ILE A 110 -5.45 -6.99 -16.11
N GLU A 111 -4.54 -7.80 -15.58
CA GLU A 111 -4.79 -8.65 -14.41
C GLU A 111 -4.60 -7.91 -13.10
N THR A 112 -3.53 -7.16 -13.00
CA THR A 112 -3.22 -6.38 -11.81
C THR A 112 -2.34 -5.19 -12.15
N ASP A 113 -2.49 -4.13 -11.36
CA ASP A 113 -1.54 -3.04 -11.26
C ASP A 113 -0.75 -3.18 -9.95
N LEU A 114 0.53 -2.86 -10.01
CA LEU A 114 1.41 -3.06 -8.87
C LEU A 114 2.66 -2.18 -8.95
N THR A 115 3.35 -2.08 -7.82
CA THR A 115 4.64 -1.43 -7.75
C THR A 115 5.74 -2.46 -7.49
N VAL A 116 6.77 -2.45 -8.32
CA VAL A 116 7.99 -3.24 -8.13
C VAL A 116 9.08 -2.35 -7.56
N VAL A 117 9.62 -2.73 -6.41
CA VAL A 117 10.72 -2.05 -5.71
C VAL A 117 11.96 -2.91 -5.79
N CYS A 118 13.06 -2.39 -6.32
CA CYS A 118 14.35 -3.04 -6.25
C CYS A 118 15.00 -2.77 -4.88
N LEU A 119 15.05 -3.78 -4.03
CA LEU A 119 15.68 -3.68 -2.70
C LEU A 119 17.20 -3.78 -2.78
N GLU A 120 17.67 -4.75 -3.55
CA GLU A 120 19.06 -5.03 -3.88
C GLU A 120 19.09 -5.54 -5.33
N LYS A 121 20.27 -5.64 -5.91
CA LYS A 121 20.42 -6.27 -7.22
C LYS A 121 19.81 -7.68 -7.20
N ASN A 122 18.88 -7.94 -8.12
CA ASN A 122 18.13 -9.20 -8.22
C ASN A 122 17.28 -9.59 -6.99
N HIS A 123 16.95 -8.61 -6.14
CA HIS A 123 16.02 -8.75 -5.02
C HIS A 123 14.92 -7.69 -5.11
N PHE A 124 13.70 -8.14 -5.31
CA PHE A 124 12.56 -7.27 -5.58
C PHE A 124 11.43 -7.50 -4.59
N ARG A 125 10.78 -6.41 -4.21
CA ARG A 125 9.50 -6.42 -3.51
C ARG A 125 8.42 -5.97 -4.48
N ILE A 126 7.31 -6.71 -4.50
CA ILE A 126 6.12 -6.44 -5.30
C ILE A 126 5.02 -6.02 -4.34
N ILE A 127 4.40 -4.87 -4.58
CA ILE A 127 3.31 -4.34 -3.77
C ILE A 127 2.07 -4.25 -4.65
N SER A 128 0.99 -4.93 -4.27
CA SER A 128 -0.28 -4.96 -5.00
C SER A 128 -1.48 -4.79 -4.08
N SER A 129 -2.69 -4.77 -4.64
CA SER A 129 -3.93 -4.55 -3.89
C SER A 129 -4.19 -5.64 -2.83
N ALA A 130 -4.69 -5.24 -1.67
CA ALA A 130 -5.13 -6.16 -0.63
C ALA A 130 -6.27 -7.08 -1.07
N ALA A 131 -7.20 -6.56 -1.87
CA ALA A 131 -8.40 -7.29 -2.31
C ALA A 131 -8.08 -8.44 -3.29
N THR A 132 -6.93 -8.37 -3.97
CA THR A 132 -6.56 -9.32 -5.02
C THR A 132 -5.35 -10.17 -4.66
N ARG A 133 -4.93 -10.20 -3.39
CA ARG A 133 -3.72 -10.88 -2.90
C ARG A 133 -3.52 -12.28 -3.47
N GLU A 134 -4.51 -13.15 -3.33
CA GLU A 134 -4.38 -14.55 -3.77
C GLU A 134 -4.39 -14.68 -5.30
N ARG A 135 -5.20 -13.86 -5.98
CA ARG A 135 -5.22 -13.79 -7.44
C ARG A 135 -3.87 -13.33 -7.99
N ASP A 136 -3.33 -12.26 -7.45
CA ASP A 136 -2.05 -11.67 -7.88
C ASP A 136 -0.89 -12.64 -7.62
N LYS A 137 -0.86 -13.25 -6.42
CA LYS A 137 0.10 -14.29 -6.07
C LYS A 137 0.05 -15.48 -7.03
N PHE A 138 -1.15 -15.96 -7.36
CA PHE A 138 -1.34 -17.05 -8.31
C PHE A 138 -0.85 -16.65 -9.70
N HIS A 139 -1.21 -15.45 -10.19
CA HIS A 139 -0.79 -14.94 -11.49
C HIS A 139 0.75 -14.83 -11.57
N ILE A 140 1.39 -14.21 -10.59
CA ILE A 140 2.85 -14.10 -10.54
C ILE A 140 3.48 -15.49 -10.53
N ARG A 141 3.01 -16.40 -9.65
CA ARG A 141 3.57 -17.75 -9.54
C ARG A 141 3.44 -18.57 -10.81
N LYS A 142 2.34 -18.38 -11.55
CA LYS A 142 2.07 -19.09 -12.82
C LYS A 142 3.14 -18.82 -13.88
N TYR A 143 3.67 -17.62 -13.93
CA TYR A 143 4.62 -17.20 -14.97
C TYR A 143 6.08 -17.14 -14.52
N LEU A 144 6.35 -17.25 -13.22
CA LEU A 144 7.73 -17.41 -12.72
C LEU A 144 8.24 -18.82 -12.93
N SER A 145 9.53 -18.94 -13.22
CA SER A 145 10.25 -20.21 -13.24
C SER A 145 10.08 -20.96 -11.91
N LYS A 146 9.99 -22.29 -11.96
CA LYS A 146 9.71 -23.13 -10.77
C LYS A 146 10.79 -23.05 -9.69
N ASP A 147 12.02 -22.77 -10.09
CA ASP A 147 13.20 -22.63 -9.23
C ASP A 147 13.27 -21.28 -8.49
N ILE A 148 12.36 -20.35 -8.80
CA ILE A 148 12.28 -19.07 -8.10
C ILE A 148 11.19 -19.11 -7.03
N GLU A 149 11.57 -18.83 -5.79
CA GLU A 149 10.64 -18.71 -4.68
C GLU A 149 9.91 -17.35 -4.74
N LEU A 150 8.59 -17.37 -4.70
CA LEU A 150 7.75 -16.19 -4.43
C LEU A 150 7.33 -16.23 -2.96
N ARG A 151 7.87 -15.33 -2.16
CA ARG A 151 7.57 -15.23 -0.74
C ARG A 151 6.47 -14.22 -0.50
N ASP A 152 5.41 -14.63 0.15
CA ASP A 152 4.36 -13.74 0.62
C ASP A 152 4.74 -13.24 2.02
N ILE A 153 5.07 -11.95 2.11
CA ILE A 153 5.49 -11.27 3.34
C ILE A 153 4.48 -10.23 3.80
N THR A 154 3.25 -10.32 3.30
CA THR A 154 2.19 -9.33 3.56
C THR A 154 2.00 -9.06 5.04
N ASP A 155 1.97 -10.09 5.85
CA ASP A 155 1.70 -9.98 7.29
C ASP A 155 2.96 -9.67 8.13
N ASN A 156 4.14 -9.56 7.50
CA ASN A 156 5.41 -9.30 8.19
C ASN A 156 5.77 -7.81 8.26
N LEU A 157 5.10 -6.96 7.46
CA LEU A 157 5.43 -5.55 7.31
C LEU A 157 4.19 -4.67 7.39
N CYS A 158 4.27 -3.61 8.16
CA CYS A 158 3.35 -2.49 8.07
C CYS A 158 3.77 -1.53 6.96
N VAL A 159 2.79 -0.87 6.34
CA VAL A 159 3.01 0.16 5.33
C VAL A 159 2.20 1.40 5.70
N PHE A 160 2.88 2.52 5.78
CA PHE A 160 2.26 3.82 6.00
C PHE A 160 2.53 4.75 4.82
N GLY A 161 1.48 5.43 4.37
CA GLY A 161 1.59 6.52 3.41
C GLY A 161 1.61 7.86 4.15
N LEU A 162 2.64 8.66 3.93
CA LEU A 162 2.73 10.01 4.43
C LEU A 162 2.59 10.99 3.27
N PHE A 163 1.46 11.70 3.22
CA PHE A 163 1.10 12.56 2.10
C PHE A 163 0.92 14.02 2.54
N GLY A 164 1.12 14.93 1.62
CA GLY A 164 0.94 16.37 1.81
C GLY A 164 2.25 17.18 1.75
N PRO A 165 2.17 18.51 1.60
CA PRO A 165 3.33 19.36 1.35
C PRO A 165 4.36 19.36 2.47
N LYS A 166 3.95 19.12 3.72
CA LYS A 166 4.84 19.08 4.90
C LYS A 166 5.31 17.67 5.27
N SER A 167 5.01 16.64 4.47
CA SER A 167 5.37 15.25 4.76
C SER A 167 6.88 15.05 4.91
N ARG A 168 7.67 15.72 4.08
CA ARG A 168 9.15 15.67 4.14
C ARG A 168 9.71 16.31 5.40
N GLU A 169 9.14 17.42 5.84
CA GLU A 169 9.53 18.08 7.08
C GLU A 169 9.26 17.16 8.28
N LEU A 170 8.07 16.56 8.31
CA LEU A 170 7.69 15.64 9.39
C LEU A 170 8.59 14.40 9.43
N ILE A 171 8.82 13.73 8.30
CA ILE A 171 9.61 12.49 8.29
C ILE A 171 11.06 12.72 8.74
N LYS A 172 11.62 13.90 8.46
CA LYS A 172 12.97 14.29 8.93
C LYS A 172 13.09 14.41 10.44
N THR A 173 11.97 14.58 11.17
CA THR A 173 12.01 14.64 12.64
C THR A 173 12.17 13.28 13.30
N ILE A 174 11.83 12.20 12.59
CA ILE A 174 11.78 10.82 13.10
C ILE A 174 12.73 9.86 12.38
N SER A 175 13.35 10.30 11.29
CA SER A 175 14.31 9.50 10.51
C SER A 175 15.53 10.32 10.13
N LYS A 176 16.70 9.66 10.10
CA LYS A 176 17.97 10.24 9.66
C LYS A 176 18.27 10.01 8.19
N GLU A 177 17.37 9.31 7.48
CA GLU A 177 17.52 9.04 6.06
C GLU A 177 17.44 10.33 5.23
N ASN A 178 18.04 10.31 4.05
CA ASN A 178 17.95 11.42 3.10
C ASN A 178 16.67 11.34 2.29
N PHE A 179 15.77 12.31 2.46
CA PHE A 179 14.51 12.44 1.74
C PHE A 179 14.52 13.56 0.69
N GLU A 180 15.70 14.06 0.31
CA GLU A 180 15.81 15.03 -0.78
C GLU A 180 15.60 14.32 -2.14
N ASN A 181 15.01 15.04 -3.10
CA ASN A 181 14.94 14.54 -4.46
C ASN A 181 16.34 14.66 -5.09
N ASN A 182 16.87 13.55 -5.55
CA ASN A 182 18.04 13.50 -6.42
C ASN A 182 17.59 13.51 -7.87
#